data_daac55940ae49334f762307c261d4736
#
_entry.id   daac55940ae49334f762307c261d4736
#
_cell.length_a   1.000
_cell.length_b   1.000
_cell.length_c   1.000
_cell.angle_alpha   90.00
_cell.angle_beta   90.00
_cell.angle_gamma   90.00
#
_symmetry.space_group_name_H-M   'P 1'
#
loop_
_entity.id
_entity.type
_entity.pdbx_description
1 polymer ?
#
loop_
_entity_poly.entity_id
_entity_poly.type
_entity_poly.pdbx_seq_one_letter_code
_entity_poly.pdbx_strand_id
1 'polypeptide(L)'
;LLTTPQNIRYFTGYDSQFWESPTRPWFVVVPLSGKPIAIVPEIGESEFQKTWLDEIKSWTSPRPEDEGITLLKSTLENIKKTFGQIGAEFGKEMTIRMPVRDLFKLKETVNTNLVDGSDAIWDIRMIKTEEEIKRIKFICSIASDAYNSLPSKLSIGDTEREAVNKLKIDILNRGADSVPFMPGISGVGGVSQIVCGPTNRTLNDGDILFIDTGSTFDGYFCDFDRNFAFGKASSEVEKVYEVLWQATEIGINAAIPGATTFDVFNAMNKVISEM
;
A
#
# COMPACT_ATOMS: atom_id res chain seq x y z
N LEU A 1 -13.73 3.02 14.24
CA LEU A 1 -13.96 1.70 13.66
C LEU A 1 -13.01 1.50 12.49
N LEU A 2 -12.16 0.47 12.57
CA LEU A 2 -11.22 0.05 11.55
C LEU A 2 -11.68 -1.26 10.93
N THR A 3 -11.51 -1.38 9.63
CA THR A 3 -11.92 -2.55 8.83
C THR A 3 -10.88 -2.94 7.78
N THR A 4 -9.93 -2.04 7.45
CA THR A 4 -8.91 -2.31 6.45
C THR A 4 -7.70 -3.03 7.06
N PRO A 5 -7.07 -3.95 6.34
CA PRO A 5 -5.88 -4.67 6.80
C PRO A 5 -4.79 -3.74 7.30
N GLN A 6 -4.49 -2.70 6.54
CA GLN A 6 -3.41 -1.76 6.83
C GLN A 6 -3.62 -1.03 8.16
N ASN A 7 -4.84 -0.56 8.41
CA ASN A 7 -5.15 0.14 9.66
C ASN A 7 -5.28 -0.83 10.84
N ILE A 8 -5.89 -2.01 10.63
CA ILE A 8 -5.94 -3.03 11.69
C ILE A 8 -4.51 -3.42 12.08
N ARG A 9 -3.64 -3.72 11.12
CA ARG A 9 -2.23 -4.04 11.39
C ARG A 9 -1.53 -2.90 12.14
N TYR A 10 -1.71 -1.67 11.70
CA TYR A 10 -1.08 -0.50 12.33
C TYR A 10 -1.45 -0.36 13.82
N PHE A 11 -2.73 -0.53 14.16
CA PHE A 11 -3.22 -0.35 15.53
C PHE A 11 -3.10 -1.58 16.42
N THR A 12 -2.89 -2.77 15.86
CA THR A 12 -2.89 -4.02 16.63
C THR A 12 -1.62 -4.85 16.51
N GLY A 13 -0.85 -4.64 15.45
CA GLY A 13 0.27 -5.50 15.06
C GLY A 13 -0.17 -6.81 14.39
N TYR A 14 -1.48 -7.04 14.23
CA TYR A 14 -2.01 -8.26 13.63
C TYR A 14 -1.88 -8.23 12.10
N ASP A 15 -1.38 -9.31 11.54
CA ASP A 15 -1.35 -9.56 10.09
C ASP A 15 -1.91 -10.94 9.76
N SER A 16 -2.51 -11.09 8.58
CA SER A 16 -3.13 -12.34 8.17
C SER A 16 -3.28 -12.45 6.65
N GLN A 17 -3.13 -13.67 6.14
CA GLN A 17 -3.48 -14.00 4.76
C GLN A 17 -5.00 -14.02 4.52
N PHE A 18 -5.82 -14.09 5.57
CA PHE A 18 -7.28 -14.04 5.46
C PHE A 18 -7.83 -12.67 5.06
N TRP A 19 -6.99 -11.64 5.00
CA TRP A 19 -7.38 -10.34 4.45
C TRP A 19 -7.96 -10.41 3.03
N GLU A 20 -7.53 -11.40 2.25
CA GLU A 20 -8.00 -11.59 0.87
C GLU A 20 -9.41 -12.21 0.81
N SER A 21 -9.93 -12.75 1.90
CA SER A 21 -11.28 -13.33 1.92
C SER A 21 -12.35 -12.23 1.89
N PRO A 22 -13.24 -12.20 0.89
CA PRO A 22 -14.31 -11.20 0.82
C PRO A 22 -15.47 -11.48 1.79
N THR A 23 -15.53 -12.68 2.36
CA THR A 23 -16.71 -13.19 3.09
C THR A 23 -16.59 -13.09 4.61
N ARG A 24 -15.44 -12.72 5.13
CA ARG A 24 -15.18 -12.65 6.56
C ARG A 24 -14.56 -11.30 6.90
N PRO A 25 -15.39 -10.27 7.16
CA PRO A 25 -14.88 -8.98 7.59
C PRO A 25 -14.22 -9.09 8.96
N TRP A 26 -13.26 -8.25 9.22
CA TRP A 26 -12.56 -8.12 10.49
C TRP A 26 -12.71 -6.69 10.96
N PHE A 27 -12.97 -6.51 12.24
CA PHE A 27 -13.22 -5.21 12.79
C PHE A 27 -12.31 -4.96 13.99
N VAL A 28 -11.84 -3.72 14.10
CA VAL A 28 -11.18 -3.25 15.32
C VAL A 28 -11.83 -1.93 15.73
N VAL A 29 -12.24 -1.85 16.98
CA VAL A 29 -12.79 -0.65 17.59
C VAL A 29 -11.74 -0.05 18.51
N VAL A 30 -11.31 1.17 18.22
CA VAL A 30 -10.37 1.91 19.06
C VAL A 30 -11.20 2.84 19.97
N PRO A 31 -11.29 2.54 21.28
CA PRO A 31 -12.02 3.38 22.22
C PRO A 31 -11.23 4.65 22.55
N LEU A 32 -11.90 5.65 23.11
CA LEU A 32 -11.26 6.90 23.57
C LEU A 32 -10.21 6.65 24.67
N SER A 33 -10.35 5.58 25.43
CA SER A 33 -9.43 5.19 26.50
C SER A 33 -9.40 3.67 26.61
N GLY A 34 -8.24 3.12 26.93
CA GLY A 34 -8.00 1.67 26.98
C GLY A 34 -7.43 1.16 25.65
N LYS A 35 -7.37 -0.15 25.53
CA LYS A 35 -6.82 -0.84 24.35
C LYS A 35 -7.89 -1.02 23.26
N PRO A 36 -7.50 -1.20 22.01
CA PRO A 36 -8.43 -1.58 20.95
C PRO A 36 -9.12 -2.91 21.23
N ILE A 37 -10.33 -3.04 20.73
CA ILE A 37 -11.17 -4.24 20.83
C ILE A 37 -11.22 -4.89 19.45
N ALA A 38 -10.77 -6.14 19.33
CA ALA A 38 -10.90 -6.91 18.11
C ALA A 38 -12.27 -7.62 18.07
N ILE A 39 -12.91 -7.61 16.90
CA ILE A 39 -14.17 -8.31 16.63
C ILE A 39 -13.95 -9.11 15.35
N VAL A 40 -13.80 -10.43 15.49
CA VAL A 40 -13.22 -11.28 14.46
C VAL A 40 -13.94 -12.61 14.33
N PRO A 41 -13.89 -13.30 13.18
CA PRO A 41 -14.37 -14.69 13.13
C PRO A 41 -13.49 -15.57 14.04
N GLU A 42 -14.08 -16.62 14.62
CA GLU A 42 -13.40 -17.55 15.55
C GLU A 42 -12.06 -18.06 15.02
N ILE A 43 -11.93 -18.25 13.71
CA ILE A 43 -10.69 -18.68 13.06
C ILE A 43 -9.52 -17.72 13.29
N GLY A 44 -9.79 -16.46 13.59
CA GLY A 44 -8.79 -15.43 13.83
C GLY A 44 -8.48 -15.17 15.29
N GLU A 45 -9.29 -15.70 16.21
CA GLU A 45 -9.19 -15.38 17.63
C GLU A 45 -7.82 -15.74 18.22
N SER A 46 -7.33 -16.94 17.97
CA SER A 46 -6.05 -17.43 18.53
C SER A 46 -4.85 -16.58 18.10
N GLU A 47 -4.89 -16.02 16.91
CA GLU A 47 -3.80 -15.17 16.42
C GLU A 47 -3.90 -13.76 17.02
N PHE A 48 -5.11 -13.21 17.19
CA PHE A 48 -5.27 -11.94 17.90
C PHE A 48 -4.87 -12.01 19.37
N GLN A 49 -5.01 -13.19 20.02
CA GLN A 49 -4.54 -13.42 21.39
C GLN A 49 -3.01 -13.26 21.55
N LYS A 50 -2.25 -13.33 20.46
CA LYS A 50 -0.80 -13.08 20.44
C LYS A 50 -0.44 -11.60 20.34
N THR A 51 -1.43 -10.72 20.10
CA THR A 51 -1.23 -9.29 20.04
C THR A 51 -1.26 -8.65 21.43
N TRP A 52 -1.09 -7.33 21.50
CA TRP A 52 -1.14 -6.58 22.77
C TRP A 52 -2.57 -6.24 23.24
N LEU A 53 -3.60 -6.73 22.55
CA LEU A 53 -5.01 -6.48 22.86
C LEU A 53 -5.47 -7.38 24.01
N ASP A 54 -6.31 -6.81 24.90
CA ASP A 54 -6.88 -7.57 26.03
C ASP A 54 -8.30 -8.09 25.70
N GLU A 55 -9.06 -7.42 24.84
CA GLU A 55 -10.44 -7.76 24.51
C GLU A 55 -10.58 -8.20 23.05
N ILE A 56 -10.89 -9.48 22.88
CA ILE A 56 -11.15 -10.10 21.59
C ILE A 56 -12.53 -10.74 21.65
N LYS A 57 -13.39 -10.33 20.74
CA LYS A 57 -14.75 -10.89 20.59
C LYS A 57 -14.79 -11.66 19.29
N SER A 58 -15.36 -12.84 19.31
CA SER A 58 -15.47 -13.67 18.11
C SER A 58 -16.89 -14.14 17.85
N TRP A 59 -17.15 -14.47 16.60
CA TRP A 59 -18.36 -15.12 16.16
C TRP A 59 -18.05 -16.37 15.34
N THR A 60 -18.91 -17.36 15.40
CA THR A 60 -18.81 -18.57 14.58
C THR A 60 -19.03 -18.24 13.12
N SER A 61 -18.04 -18.48 12.27
CA SER A 61 -18.05 -18.24 10.83
C SER A 61 -17.68 -19.53 10.08
N PRO A 62 -18.29 -19.82 8.90
CA PRO A 62 -19.17 -18.93 8.11
C PRO A 62 -20.60 -18.84 8.68
N ARG A 63 -21.14 -17.64 8.68
CA ARG A 63 -22.52 -17.37 9.09
C ARG A 63 -23.16 -16.34 8.15
N PRO A 64 -23.65 -16.76 6.99
CA PRO A 64 -24.07 -15.85 5.91
C PRO A 64 -25.14 -14.81 6.28
N GLU A 65 -25.94 -15.08 7.32
CA GLU A 65 -26.99 -14.16 7.81
C GLU A 65 -26.40 -13.01 8.64
N ASP A 66 -25.25 -13.25 9.30
CA ASP A 66 -24.63 -12.28 10.19
C ASP A 66 -23.15 -12.57 10.42
N GLU A 67 -22.30 -12.14 9.51
CA GLU A 67 -20.84 -12.21 9.65
C GLU A 67 -20.32 -11.13 10.61
N GLY A 68 -20.73 -11.24 11.89
CA GLY A 68 -20.23 -10.42 12.99
C GLY A 68 -20.87 -9.04 13.14
N ILE A 69 -21.86 -8.67 12.33
CA ILE A 69 -22.47 -7.32 12.37
C ILE A 69 -23.23 -7.08 13.66
N THR A 70 -23.97 -8.08 14.17
CA THR A 70 -24.67 -7.96 15.47
C THR A 70 -23.67 -7.81 16.61
N LEU A 71 -22.55 -8.53 16.58
CA LEU A 71 -21.49 -8.44 17.57
C LEU A 71 -20.78 -7.08 17.52
N LEU A 72 -20.48 -6.59 16.30
CA LEU A 72 -19.95 -5.26 16.08
C LEU A 72 -20.89 -4.19 16.62
N LYS A 73 -22.20 -4.25 16.27
CA LYS A 73 -23.21 -3.32 16.76
C LYS A 73 -23.23 -3.27 18.29
N SER A 74 -23.34 -4.42 18.95
CA SER A 74 -23.39 -4.47 20.42
C SER A 74 -22.11 -3.90 21.06
N THR A 75 -20.95 -4.12 20.44
CA THR A 75 -19.69 -3.55 20.91
C THR A 75 -19.67 -2.03 20.76
N LEU A 76 -20.09 -1.51 19.62
CA LEU A 76 -20.18 -0.06 19.38
C LEU A 76 -21.17 0.64 20.33
N GLU A 77 -22.24 -0.02 20.70
CA GLU A 77 -23.25 0.52 21.64
C GLU A 77 -22.74 0.57 23.08
N ASN A 78 -21.89 -0.37 23.47
CA ASN A 78 -21.38 -0.52 24.83
C ASN A 78 -20.11 0.28 25.15
N ILE A 79 -19.37 0.78 24.15
CA ILE A 79 -18.20 1.64 24.40
C ILE A 79 -18.62 3.04 24.85
N LYS A 80 -17.79 3.65 25.71
CA LYS A 80 -17.98 5.04 26.13
C LYS A 80 -17.79 6.00 24.94
N LYS A 81 -18.76 6.87 24.73
CA LYS A 81 -18.77 7.88 23.67
C LYS A 81 -18.81 9.27 24.29
N THR A 82 -17.80 10.09 24.06
CA THR A 82 -17.77 11.47 24.57
C THR A 82 -18.59 12.40 23.69
N PHE A 83 -18.59 12.18 22.37
CA PHE A 83 -19.23 13.06 21.39
C PHE A 83 -20.46 12.43 20.72
N GLY A 84 -20.92 11.27 21.17
CA GLY A 84 -22.06 10.57 20.58
C GLY A 84 -21.82 10.02 19.16
N GLN A 85 -20.57 10.00 18.70
CA GLN A 85 -20.19 9.60 17.35
C GLN A 85 -19.06 8.57 17.37
N ILE A 86 -18.96 7.80 16.29
CA ILE A 86 -17.87 6.86 16.05
C ILE A 86 -17.30 7.15 14.66
N GLY A 87 -16.02 7.47 14.60
CA GLY A 87 -15.28 7.60 13.34
C GLY A 87 -15.10 6.24 12.67
N ALA A 88 -15.26 6.19 11.36
CA ALA A 88 -15.01 5.02 10.53
C ALA A 88 -14.20 5.44 9.27
N GLU A 89 -13.69 4.48 8.54
CA GLU A 89 -12.86 4.66 7.35
C GLU A 89 -13.69 5.03 6.12
N PHE A 90 -14.40 6.17 6.18
CA PHE A 90 -15.32 6.63 5.12
C PHE A 90 -14.73 7.68 4.19
N GLY A 91 -13.56 8.20 4.49
CA GLY A 91 -12.99 9.32 3.81
C GLY A 91 -12.21 8.99 2.56
N LYS A 92 -11.61 10.03 2.02
CA LYS A 92 -10.79 9.96 0.82
C LYS A 92 -9.61 9.00 1.02
N GLU A 93 -9.34 8.18 0.01
CA GLU A 93 -8.27 7.17 -0.01
C GLU A 93 -8.39 6.09 1.08
N MET A 94 -9.57 5.96 1.65
CA MET A 94 -9.92 4.87 2.55
C MET A 94 -11.07 4.04 2.00
N THR A 95 -11.22 2.84 2.49
CA THR A 95 -12.29 1.93 2.13
C THR A 95 -12.86 1.29 3.37
N ILE A 96 -14.16 1.02 3.37
CA ILE A 96 -14.79 0.19 4.38
C ILE A 96 -14.81 -1.26 3.89
N ARG A 97 -14.19 -2.17 4.63
CA ARG A 97 -14.06 -3.57 4.22
C ARG A 97 -15.14 -4.43 4.86
N MET A 98 -16.38 -4.16 4.47
CA MET A 98 -17.55 -4.99 4.73
C MET A 98 -18.54 -4.87 3.57
N PRO A 99 -19.47 -5.83 3.40
CA PRO A 99 -20.54 -5.68 2.41
C PRO A 99 -21.33 -4.39 2.64
N VAL A 100 -21.61 -3.66 1.57
CA VAL A 100 -22.33 -2.37 1.65
C VAL A 100 -23.71 -2.53 2.30
N ARG A 101 -24.39 -3.66 2.04
CA ARG A 101 -25.65 -4.02 2.70
C ARG A 101 -25.49 -4.05 4.23
N ASP A 102 -24.40 -4.61 4.72
CA ASP A 102 -24.13 -4.76 6.15
C ASP A 102 -23.76 -3.42 6.79
N LEU A 103 -23.05 -2.57 6.07
CA LEU A 103 -22.80 -1.19 6.48
C LEU A 103 -24.13 -0.41 6.66
N PHE A 104 -25.04 -0.50 5.69
CA PHE A 104 -26.35 0.15 5.81
C PHE A 104 -27.15 -0.39 6.97
N LYS A 105 -27.22 -1.71 7.12
CA LYS A 105 -27.87 -2.38 8.27
C LYS A 105 -27.28 -1.90 9.61
N LEU A 106 -25.95 -1.80 9.70
CA LEU A 106 -25.26 -1.27 10.87
C LEU A 106 -25.66 0.19 11.15
N LYS A 107 -25.60 1.06 10.14
CA LYS A 107 -25.95 2.49 10.27
C LYS A 107 -27.40 2.71 10.68
N GLU A 108 -28.32 1.88 10.22
CA GLU A 108 -29.75 1.97 10.56
C GLU A 108 -30.06 1.45 11.97
N THR A 109 -29.31 0.47 12.45
CA THR A 109 -29.65 -0.26 13.68
C THR A 109 -28.79 0.11 14.89
N VAL A 110 -27.59 0.64 14.68
CA VAL A 110 -26.71 1.07 15.78
C VAL A 110 -27.22 2.39 16.37
N ASN A 111 -27.36 2.45 17.69
CA ASN A 111 -27.77 3.68 18.40
C ASN A 111 -26.59 4.66 18.54
N THR A 112 -25.93 4.99 17.43
CA THR A 112 -24.76 5.86 17.40
C THR A 112 -24.53 6.33 15.98
N ASN A 113 -24.15 7.60 15.80
CA ASN A 113 -23.82 8.13 14.48
C ASN A 113 -22.43 7.67 14.04
N LEU A 114 -22.34 6.98 12.89
CA LEU A 114 -21.08 6.66 12.23
C LEU A 114 -20.72 7.79 11.28
N VAL A 115 -19.57 8.41 11.51
CA VAL A 115 -19.05 9.55 10.74
C VAL A 115 -17.71 9.20 10.13
N ASP A 116 -17.23 10.03 9.20
CA ASP A 116 -15.87 9.91 8.70
C ASP A 116 -14.85 10.22 9.81
N GLY A 117 -13.93 9.29 10.02
CA GLY A 117 -12.83 9.38 10.98
C GLY A 117 -11.45 9.29 10.33
N SER A 118 -11.39 9.43 9.02
CA SER A 118 -10.15 9.23 8.23
C SER A 118 -9.06 10.22 8.58
N ASP A 119 -9.40 11.47 8.85
CA ASP A 119 -8.42 12.51 9.21
C ASP A 119 -7.62 12.12 10.46
N ALA A 120 -8.28 11.58 11.49
CA ALA A 120 -7.59 11.13 12.70
C ALA A 120 -6.61 9.97 12.43
N ILE A 121 -6.92 9.09 11.49
CA ILE A 121 -6.03 8.01 11.06
C ILE A 121 -4.83 8.58 10.29
N TRP A 122 -5.09 9.52 9.37
CA TRP A 122 -4.06 10.19 8.60
C TRP A 122 -3.09 10.96 9.49
N ASP A 123 -3.59 11.74 10.45
CA ASP A 123 -2.77 12.52 11.37
C ASP A 123 -1.77 11.65 12.13
N ILE A 124 -2.21 10.46 12.57
CA ILE A 124 -1.35 9.52 13.29
C ILE A 124 -0.33 8.86 12.35
N ARG A 125 -0.75 8.44 11.14
CA ARG A 125 0.09 7.65 10.24
C ARG A 125 0.99 8.47 9.32
N MET A 126 0.68 9.75 9.12
CA MET A 126 1.43 10.64 8.23
C MET A 126 2.84 10.90 8.76
N ILE A 127 2.98 11.12 10.07
CA ILE A 127 4.28 11.36 10.72
C ILE A 127 4.81 10.00 11.23
N LYS A 128 5.88 9.51 10.59
CA LYS A 128 6.46 8.20 10.89
C LYS A 128 7.36 8.26 12.11
N THR A 129 7.26 7.24 12.94
CA THR A 129 8.21 6.97 14.01
C THR A 129 9.56 6.49 13.46
N GLU A 130 10.60 6.47 14.28
CA GLU A 130 11.91 5.96 13.86
C GLU A 130 11.88 4.48 13.46
N GLU A 131 11.06 3.68 14.14
CA GLU A 131 10.90 2.26 13.80
C GLU A 131 10.20 2.04 12.45
N GLU A 132 9.23 2.88 12.12
CA GLU A 132 8.57 2.86 10.81
C GLU A 132 9.55 3.30 9.72
N ILE A 133 10.36 4.32 9.97
CA ILE A 133 11.40 4.78 9.03
C ILE A 133 12.43 3.68 8.77
N LYS A 134 12.82 2.90 9.79
CA LYS A 134 13.73 1.75 9.59
C LYS A 134 13.16 0.71 8.65
N ARG A 135 11.87 0.38 8.78
CA ARG A 135 11.18 -0.57 7.90
C ARG A 135 11.10 -0.08 6.46
N ILE A 136 10.74 1.20 6.29
CA ILE A 136 10.70 1.83 4.96
C ILE A 136 12.10 1.83 4.33
N LYS A 137 13.13 2.23 5.07
CA LYS A 137 14.51 2.18 4.57
C LYS A 137 14.95 0.79 4.17
N PHE A 138 14.56 -0.23 4.95
CA PHE A 138 14.92 -1.62 4.65
C PHE A 138 14.29 -2.09 3.35
N ILE A 139 12.98 -1.91 3.15
CA ILE A 139 12.34 -2.30 1.89
C ILE A 139 12.85 -1.48 0.71
N CYS A 140 13.14 -0.19 0.89
CA CYS A 140 13.76 0.64 -0.13
C CYS A 140 15.15 0.12 -0.53
N SER A 141 15.98 -0.33 0.43
CA SER A 141 17.28 -0.91 0.13
C SER A 141 17.17 -2.20 -0.66
N ILE A 142 16.22 -3.08 -0.29
CA ILE A 142 15.94 -4.32 -1.03
C ILE A 142 15.58 -4.02 -2.49
N ALA A 143 14.66 -3.09 -2.72
CA ALA A 143 14.25 -2.73 -4.08
C ALA A 143 15.42 -2.13 -4.87
N SER A 144 16.19 -1.20 -4.28
CA SER A 144 17.36 -0.60 -4.92
C SER A 144 18.41 -1.64 -5.32
N ASP A 145 18.73 -2.56 -4.42
CA ASP A 145 19.73 -3.61 -4.69
C ASP A 145 19.26 -4.58 -5.78
N ALA A 146 17.96 -4.91 -5.80
CA ALA A 146 17.38 -5.75 -6.83
C ALA A 146 17.41 -5.06 -8.19
N TYR A 147 17.07 -3.78 -8.29
CA TYR A 147 17.20 -3.01 -9.53
C TYR A 147 18.64 -2.88 -10.00
N ASN A 148 19.58 -2.64 -9.10
CA ASN A 148 21.00 -2.54 -9.44
C ASN A 148 21.56 -3.87 -10.00
N SER A 149 21.03 -5.01 -9.53
CA SER A 149 21.44 -6.32 -10.01
C SER A 149 20.73 -6.78 -11.29
N LEU A 150 19.60 -6.17 -11.63
CA LEU A 150 18.74 -6.59 -12.73
C LEU A 150 19.45 -6.60 -14.11
N PRO A 151 20.24 -5.58 -14.50
CA PRO A 151 20.92 -5.58 -15.81
C PRO A 151 21.78 -6.80 -16.05
N SER A 152 22.41 -7.34 -15.01
CA SER A 152 23.24 -8.56 -15.14
C SER A 152 22.43 -9.84 -15.33
N LYS A 153 21.12 -9.79 -15.15
CA LYS A 153 20.19 -10.92 -15.23
C LYS A 153 19.35 -10.91 -16.49
N LEU A 154 19.39 -9.81 -17.24
CA LEU A 154 18.60 -9.62 -18.46
C LEU A 154 19.47 -9.75 -19.71
N SER A 155 18.85 -10.23 -20.77
CA SER A 155 19.47 -10.35 -22.10
C SER A 155 18.47 -9.95 -23.19
N ILE A 156 19.00 -9.49 -24.32
CA ILE A 156 18.20 -9.42 -25.55
C ILE A 156 17.66 -10.82 -25.84
N GLY A 157 16.36 -10.91 -26.13
CA GLY A 157 15.64 -12.16 -26.30
C GLY A 157 14.81 -12.60 -25.11
N ASP A 158 15.07 -12.09 -23.89
CA ASP A 158 14.13 -12.24 -22.76
C ASP A 158 12.79 -11.54 -23.07
N THR A 159 11.72 -11.99 -22.48
CA THR A 159 10.42 -11.31 -22.57
C THR A 159 10.25 -10.30 -21.43
N GLU A 160 9.34 -9.33 -21.60
CA GLU A 160 8.94 -8.41 -20.53
C GLU A 160 8.52 -9.18 -19.25
N ARG A 161 7.77 -10.26 -19.43
CA ARG A 161 7.31 -11.13 -18.32
C ARG A 161 8.47 -11.80 -17.59
N GLU A 162 9.48 -12.29 -18.32
CA GLU A 162 10.67 -12.88 -17.71
C GLU A 162 11.47 -11.82 -16.96
N ALA A 163 11.62 -10.62 -17.52
CA ALA A 163 12.32 -9.50 -16.87
C ALA A 163 11.63 -9.12 -15.53
N VAL A 164 10.33 -8.92 -15.56
CA VAL A 164 9.54 -8.60 -14.37
C VAL A 164 9.60 -9.74 -13.33
N ASN A 165 9.49 -11.00 -13.76
CA ASN A 165 9.60 -12.14 -12.85
C ASN A 165 10.99 -12.26 -12.23
N LYS A 166 12.07 -12.03 -12.99
CA LYS A 166 13.43 -12.02 -12.45
C LYS A 166 13.60 -10.98 -11.35
N LEU A 167 13.08 -9.76 -11.55
CA LEU A 167 13.10 -8.71 -10.53
C LEU A 167 12.25 -9.09 -9.30
N LYS A 168 11.04 -9.57 -9.51
CA LYS A 168 10.13 -9.97 -8.44
C LYS A 168 10.73 -11.06 -7.55
N ILE A 169 11.30 -12.08 -8.16
CA ILE A 169 11.97 -13.17 -7.44
C ILE A 169 13.18 -12.65 -6.64
N ASP A 170 13.96 -11.75 -7.22
CA ASP A 170 15.13 -11.18 -6.54
C ASP A 170 14.73 -10.35 -5.31
N ILE A 171 13.68 -9.52 -5.42
CA ILE A 171 13.14 -8.73 -4.31
C ILE A 171 12.67 -9.65 -3.16
N LEU A 172 11.93 -10.71 -3.49
CA LEU A 172 11.47 -11.71 -2.50
C LEU A 172 12.66 -12.45 -1.84
N ASN A 173 13.65 -12.86 -2.63
CA ASN A 173 14.85 -13.54 -2.10
C ASN A 173 15.69 -12.64 -1.19
N ARG A 174 15.61 -11.33 -1.33
CA ARG A 174 16.29 -10.35 -0.48
C ARG A 174 15.52 -10.05 0.82
N GLY A 175 14.31 -10.60 0.99
CA GLY A 175 13.57 -10.54 2.24
C GLY A 175 12.35 -9.62 2.24
N ALA A 176 11.84 -9.20 1.07
CA ALA A 176 10.52 -8.59 1.00
C ALA A 176 9.43 -9.62 1.33
N ASP A 177 8.38 -9.19 2.03
CA ASP A 177 7.24 -10.05 2.36
C ASP A 177 6.37 -10.32 1.13
N SER A 178 6.18 -9.30 0.30
CA SER A 178 5.40 -9.42 -0.93
C SER A 178 5.76 -8.37 -1.98
N VAL A 179 5.34 -8.62 -3.22
CA VAL A 179 5.45 -7.69 -4.35
C VAL A 179 4.08 -7.61 -5.02
N PRO A 180 3.14 -6.87 -4.43
CA PRO A 180 1.75 -6.81 -4.91
C PRO A 180 1.58 -6.03 -6.22
N PHE A 181 2.52 -5.17 -6.56
CA PHE A 181 2.46 -4.31 -7.73
C PHE A 181 3.80 -4.33 -8.48
N MET A 182 3.76 -4.71 -9.77
CA MET A 182 4.95 -4.69 -10.63
C MET A 182 4.54 -4.64 -12.11
N PRO A 183 4.07 -3.50 -12.62
CA PRO A 183 3.94 -3.28 -14.04
C PRO A 183 5.31 -3.21 -14.71
N GLY A 184 5.37 -3.63 -15.96
CA GLY A 184 6.58 -3.57 -16.77
C GLY A 184 6.23 -3.66 -18.23
N ILE A 185 6.85 -2.78 -19.03
CA ILE A 185 6.63 -2.70 -20.47
C ILE A 185 7.87 -2.21 -21.17
N SER A 186 8.02 -2.57 -22.43
CA SER A 186 9.15 -2.14 -23.25
C SER A 186 8.73 -1.60 -24.60
N GLY A 187 9.56 -0.76 -25.18
CA GLY A 187 9.38 -0.23 -26.53
C GLY A 187 10.61 0.46 -27.06
N VAL A 188 10.71 0.54 -28.38
CA VAL A 188 11.77 1.29 -29.06
C VAL A 188 11.59 2.79 -28.75
N GLY A 189 12.62 3.39 -28.16
CA GLY A 189 12.62 4.80 -27.79
C GLY A 189 11.74 5.16 -26.59
N GLY A 190 11.14 4.18 -25.91
CA GLY A 190 10.32 4.39 -24.71
C GLY A 190 8.93 3.78 -24.82
N VAL A 191 8.06 4.16 -23.89
CA VAL A 191 6.70 3.62 -23.75
C VAL A 191 5.68 4.75 -23.64
N SER A 192 4.48 4.53 -24.15
CA SER A 192 3.37 5.51 -24.09
C SER A 192 2.39 5.23 -22.94
N GLN A 193 2.53 4.11 -22.26
CA GLN A 193 1.67 3.68 -21.14
C GLN A 193 2.55 3.17 -20.00
N ILE A 194 2.15 3.47 -18.77
CA ILE A 194 2.88 3.04 -17.56
C ILE A 194 2.05 2.09 -16.70
N VAL A 195 0.72 2.09 -16.84
CA VAL A 195 -0.19 1.20 -16.10
C VAL A 195 -0.57 0.03 -16.99
N CYS A 196 0.32 -0.97 -17.07
CA CYS A 196 0.10 -2.18 -17.85
C CYS A 196 0.91 -3.33 -17.28
N GLY A 197 0.39 -4.54 -17.44
CA GLY A 197 1.12 -5.77 -17.07
C GLY A 197 2.15 -6.13 -18.13
N PRO A 198 3.20 -6.87 -17.74
CA PRO A 198 4.18 -7.38 -18.68
C PRO A 198 3.55 -8.36 -19.68
N THR A 199 3.95 -8.25 -20.93
CA THR A 199 3.51 -9.13 -22.02
C THR A 199 4.58 -10.18 -22.35
N ASN A 200 4.32 -10.98 -23.39
CA ASN A 200 5.33 -11.89 -23.96
C ASN A 200 6.15 -11.22 -25.07
N ARG A 201 6.12 -9.88 -25.19
CA ARG A 201 6.97 -9.15 -26.11
C ARG A 201 8.44 -9.41 -25.76
N THR A 202 9.21 -9.75 -26.76
CA THR A 202 10.66 -9.99 -26.65
C THR A 202 11.40 -8.65 -26.60
N LEU A 203 12.37 -8.53 -25.71
CA LEU A 203 13.27 -7.40 -25.60
C LEU A 203 14.30 -7.42 -26.72
N ASN A 204 14.39 -6.33 -27.46
CA ASN A 204 15.28 -6.19 -28.62
C ASN A 204 16.28 -5.05 -28.41
N ASP A 205 17.28 -5.01 -29.28
CA ASP A 205 18.22 -3.90 -29.34
C ASP A 205 17.50 -2.57 -29.62
N GLY A 206 17.81 -1.53 -28.85
CA GLY A 206 17.17 -0.22 -28.93
C GLY A 206 15.88 -0.09 -28.10
N ASP A 207 15.44 -1.14 -27.42
CA ASP A 207 14.30 -1.04 -26.50
C ASP A 207 14.67 -0.32 -25.20
N ILE A 208 13.71 0.40 -24.67
CA ILE A 208 13.69 0.88 -23.29
C ILE A 208 12.69 0.04 -22.52
N LEU A 209 13.14 -0.64 -21.49
CA LEU A 209 12.30 -1.36 -20.53
C LEU A 209 12.05 -0.47 -19.34
N PHE A 210 10.78 -0.18 -19.08
CA PHE A 210 10.28 0.44 -17.86
C PHE A 210 9.75 -0.65 -16.93
N ILE A 211 10.17 -0.63 -15.68
CA ILE A 211 9.57 -1.46 -14.63
C ILE A 211 9.34 -0.57 -13.41
N ASP A 212 8.12 -0.62 -12.90
CA ASP A 212 7.71 -0.02 -11.65
C ASP A 212 7.44 -1.13 -10.62
N THR A 213 7.72 -0.90 -9.34
CA THR A 213 7.48 -1.91 -8.31
C THR A 213 7.00 -1.31 -7.03
N GLY A 214 5.92 -1.90 -6.51
CA GLY A 214 5.50 -1.74 -5.13
C GLY A 214 5.81 -3.02 -4.36
N SER A 215 6.72 -2.94 -3.39
CA SER A 215 7.12 -4.07 -2.56
C SER A 215 6.87 -3.76 -1.09
N THR A 216 6.63 -4.79 -0.26
CA THR A 216 6.32 -4.60 1.15
C THR A 216 7.25 -5.35 2.07
N PHE A 217 7.52 -4.76 3.23
CA PHE A 217 8.17 -5.39 4.36
C PHE A 217 7.52 -4.92 5.66
N ASP A 218 7.09 -5.86 6.49
CA ASP A 218 6.42 -5.62 7.78
C ASP A 218 5.28 -4.59 7.70
N GLY A 219 4.49 -4.64 6.59
CA GLY A 219 3.37 -3.75 6.31
C GLY A 219 3.73 -2.39 5.74
N TYR A 220 5.00 -2.09 5.51
CA TYR A 220 5.46 -0.85 4.89
C TYR A 220 5.80 -1.06 3.43
N PHE A 221 5.47 -0.06 2.62
CA PHE A 221 5.53 -0.10 1.17
C PHE A 221 6.70 0.74 0.66
N CYS A 222 7.39 0.27 -0.39
CA CYS A 222 8.23 1.12 -1.23
C CYS A 222 7.65 1.18 -2.63
N ASP A 223 7.93 2.27 -3.32
CA ASP A 223 7.47 2.54 -4.68
C ASP A 223 8.65 3.07 -5.50
N PHE A 224 9.05 2.29 -6.51
CA PHE A 224 10.21 2.56 -7.35
C PHE A 224 9.94 2.24 -8.79
N ASP A 225 10.27 3.14 -9.68
CA ASP A 225 10.40 2.86 -11.10
C ASP A 225 11.84 3.01 -11.59
N ARG A 226 12.19 2.27 -12.64
CA ARG A 226 13.49 2.38 -13.33
C ARG A 226 13.34 2.05 -14.81
N ASN A 227 14.18 2.70 -15.59
CA ASN A 227 14.30 2.49 -17.03
C ASN A 227 15.63 1.84 -17.37
N PHE A 228 15.60 0.88 -18.30
CA PHE A 228 16.77 0.16 -18.76
C PHE A 228 16.82 0.17 -20.29
N ALA A 229 17.94 0.60 -20.86
CA ALA A 229 18.16 0.51 -22.30
C ALA A 229 18.77 -0.85 -22.67
N PHE A 230 18.23 -1.50 -23.70
CA PHE A 230 18.81 -2.68 -24.32
C PHE A 230 19.61 -2.23 -25.55
N GLY A 231 20.93 -2.49 -25.51
CA GLY A 231 21.84 -1.93 -26.49
C GLY A 231 22.08 -0.44 -26.28
N LYS A 232 22.06 0.35 -27.36
CA LYS A 232 22.33 1.80 -27.32
C LYS A 232 21.02 2.60 -27.37
N ALA A 233 20.77 3.41 -26.36
CA ALA A 233 19.68 4.38 -26.39
C ALA A 233 19.93 5.46 -27.47
N SER A 234 18.90 6.01 -28.07
CA SER A 234 18.98 7.16 -28.94
C SER A 234 19.35 8.43 -28.15
N SER A 235 19.96 9.40 -28.82
CA SER A 235 20.28 10.69 -28.18
C SER A 235 19.07 11.45 -27.67
N GLU A 236 17.91 11.23 -28.27
CA GLU A 236 16.63 11.80 -27.80
C GLU A 236 16.21 11.16 -26.49
N VAL A 237 16.28 9.85 -26.37
CA VAL A 237 15.98 9.11 -25.12
C VAL A 237 16.94 9.52 -24.00
N GLU A 238 18.25 9.60 -24.30
CA GLU A 238 19.24 10.05 -23.33
C GLU A 238 18.93 11.46 -22.80
N LYS A 239 18.55 12.39 -23.71
CA LYS A 239 18.19 13.76 -23.35
C LYS A 239 16.93 13.80 -22.46
N VAL A 240 15.87 13.06 -22.82
CA VAL A 240 14.64 12.99 -22.02
C VAL A 240 14.92 12.42 -20.64
N TYR A 241 15.71 11.35 -20.57
CA TYR A 241 16.09 10.71 -19.31
C TYR A 241 16.87 11.67 -18.40
N GLU A 242 17.84 12.42 -18.97
CA GLU A 242 18.60 13.42 -18.22
C GLU A 242 17.71 14.49 -17.59
N VAL A 243 16.74 15.02 -18.37
CA VAL A 243 15.78 16.03 -17.86
C VAL A 243 14.91 15.46 -16.74
N LEU A 244 14.41 14.24 -16.89
CA LEU A 244 13.61 13.60 -15.85
C LEU A 244 14.43 13.31 -14.58
N TRP A 245 15.68 12.89 -14.75
CA TRP A 245 16.60 12.70 -13.63
C TRP A 245 16.85 14.02 -12.89
N GLN A 246 17.14 15.11 -13.60
CA GLN A 246 17.33 16.44 -13.02
C GLN A 246 16.06 16.93 -12.30
N ALA A 247 14.88 16.72 -12.90
CA ALA A 247 13.61 17.07 -12.27
C ALA A 247 13.41 16.32 -10.95
N THR A 248 13.75 15.02 -10.91
CA THR A 248 13.67 14.20 -9.69
C THR A 248 14.61 14.72 -8.60
N GLU A 249 15.86 15.00 -8.91
CA GLU A 249 16.83 15.56 -7.96
C GLU A 249 16.38 16.92 -7.41
N ILE A 250 15.84 17.78 -8.26
CA ILE A 250 15.29 19.08 -7.85
C ILE A 250 14.07 18.90 -6.95
N GLY A 251 13.20 17.95 -7.26
CA GLY A 251 12.04 17.60 -6.43
C GLY A 251 12.45 17.12 -5.04
N ILE A 252 13.43 16.22 -4.97
CA ILE A 252 13.99 15.73 -3.68
C ILE A 252 14.54 16.89 -2.86
N ASN A 253 15.32 17.77 -3.47
CA ASN A 253 15.92 18.94 -2.80
C ASN A 253 14.88 19.99 -2.37
N ALA A 254 13.74 20.07 -3.06
CA ALA A 254 12.62 20.95 -2.69
C ALA A 254 11.76 20.38 -1.55
N ALA A 255 11.82 19.08 -1.28
CA ALA A 255 11.02 18.39 -0.27
C ALA A 255 11.64 18.57 1.13
N ILE A 256 11.64 19.80 1.64
CA ILE A 256 12.18 20.18 2.96
C ILE A 256 11.05 20.51 3.94
N PRO A 257 11.32 20.50 5.26
CA PRO A 257 10.36 20.95 6.26
C PRO A 257 9.81 22.35 5.96
N GLY A 258 8.49 22.49 5.92
CA GLY A 258 7.79 23.72 5.60
C GLY A 258 7.43 23.90 4.12
N ALA A 259 7.98 23.11 3.21
CA ALA A 259 7.54 23.08 1.80
C ALA A 259 6.20 22.35 1.68
N THR A 260 5.39 22.81 0.73
CA THR A 260 4.16 22.12 0.34
C THR A 260 4.41 21.14 -0.80
N THR A 261 3.49 20.20 -1.01
CA THR A 261 3.53 19.31 -2.20
C THR A 261 3.49 20.11 -3.50
N PHE A 262 2.84 21.27 -3.50
CA PHE A 262 2.79 22.20 -4.64
C PHE A 262 4.17 22.83 -4.93
N ASP A 263 4.96 23.15 -3.91
CA ASP A 263 6.32 23.66 -4.10
C ASP A 263 7.22 22.63 -4.76
N VAL A 264 7.14 21.37 -4.33
CA VAL A 264 7.88 20.25 -4.93
C VAL A 264 7.44 20.04 -6.39
N PHE A 265 6.12 19.99 -6.64
CA PHE A 265 5.58 19.87 -7.99
C PHE A 265 6.08 20.97 -8.92
N ASN A 266 6.00 22.24 -8.49
CA ASN A 266 6.45 23.39 -9.29
C ASN A 266 7.95 23.34 -9.58
N ALA A 267 8.77 22.93 -8.62
CA ALA A 267 10.20 22.79 -8.80
C ALA A 267 10.52 21.78 -9.91
N MET A 268 9.87 20.62 -9.90
CA MET A 268 10.02 19.58 -10.92
C MET A 268 9.46 20.04 -12.28
N ASN A 269 8.25 20.58 -12.27
CA ASN A 269 7.55 20.99 -13.50
C ASN A 269 8.30 22.09 -14.27
N LYS A 270 9.00 22.98 -13.56
CA LYS A 270 9.83 24.01 -14.19
C LYS A 270 10.92 23.39 -15.08
N VAL A 271 11.64 22.38 -14.59
CA VAL A 271 12.68 21.68 -15.34
C VAL A 271 12.12 21.00 -16.59
N ILE A 272 10.97 20.32 -16.43
CA ILE A 272 10.33 19.61 -17.55
C ILE A 272 9.80 20.60 -18.61
N SER A 273 9.29 21.76 -18.20
CA SER A 273 8.72 22.75 -19.11
C SER A 273 9.77 23.55 -19.89
N GLU A 274 11.03 23.54 -19.46
CA GLU A 274 12.16 24.20 -20.14
C GLU A 274 12.83 23.27 -21.19
N MET A 275 12.33 22.04 -21.34
CA MET A 275 12.80 21.04 -22.34
C MET A 275 12.29 21.38 -23.75
#